data_23a71b8f179f774be5e73294f7312d63
#
_entry.id   23a71b8f179f774be5e73294f7312d63
#
_cell.length_a   1.000
_cell.length_b   1.000
_cell.length_c   1.000
_cell.angle_alpha   90.00
_cell.angle_beta   90.00
_cell.angle_gamma   90.00
#
_symmetry.space_group_name_H-M   'P 1'
#
loop_
_entity.id
_entity.type
_entity.pdbx_description
1 polymer ?
#
loop_
_entity_poly.entity_id
_entity_poly.type
_entity_poly.pdbx_seq_one_letter_code
_entity_poly.pdbx_strand_id
1 'polypeptide(L)'
;MYGALIIEPREEKHRADQDYVVELSDWTDEDPMRALSKLKVQSDVYNFNQSTFFDFTDDVSKMGLQAALEKRQMWNQMRMSPTDLADLSAATFTFLMNGTTPAGNWNGLFQRGDRVRLRFINAASNSFYDVRIPGLKLT
;
A
#
# COMPACT_ATOMS: atom_id res chain seq x y z
N MET A 1 13.88 4.33 -12.58
CA MET A 1 13.03 4.59 -13.77
C MET A 1 12.29 3.30 -14.04
N TYR A 2 10.98 3.31 -14.14
CA TYR A 2 10.12 2.16 -14.36
C TYR A 2 9.06 2.51 -15.43
N GLY A 3 8.40 1.52 -15.98
CA GLY A 3 7.36 1.70 -16.98
C GLY A 3 6.83 0.35 -17.46
N ALA A 4 5.71 0.38 -18.16
CA ALA A 4 5.05 -0.81 -18.62
C ALA A 4 5.73 -1.39 -19.88
N LEU A 5 6.02 -2.69 -19.85
CA LEU A 5 6.38 -3.47 -21.02
C LEU A 5 5.26 -4.48 -21.32
N ILE A 6 4.59 -4.32 -22.43
CA ILE A 6 3.48 -5.19 -22.84
C ILE A 6 3.95 -6.11 -23.97
N ILE A 7 3.83 -7.41 -23.73
CA ILE A 7 4.08 -8.44 -24.75
C ILE A 7 2.73 -8.97 -25.22
N GLU A 8 2.38 -8.70 -26.46
CA GLU A 8 1.14 -9.16 -27.06
C GLU A 8 1.24 -10.64 -27.44
N PRO A 9 0.17 -11.45 -27.18
CA PRO A 9 0.12 -12.81 -27.64
C PRO A 9 0.00 -12.86 -29.17
N ARG A 10 0.57 -13.89 -29.79
CA ARG A 10 0.49 -14.08 -31.26
C ARG A 10 -0.95 -14.23 -31.75
N GLU A 11 -1.81 -14.83 -30.91
CA GLU A 11 -3.24 -14.97 -31.17
C GLU A 11 -4.01 -14.40 -29.99
N GLU A 12 -4.82 -13.39 -30.23
CA GLU A 12 -5.61 -12.75 -29.20
C GLU A 12 -6.94 -13.49 -29.00
N LYS A 13 -7.05 -14.23 -27.89
CA LYS A 13 -8.26 -14.99 -27.53
C LYS A 13 -9.41 -14.12 -27.03
N HIS A 14 -9.09 -12.95 -26.46
CA HIS A 14 -10.06 -12.07 -25.85
C HIS A 14 -9.86 -10.64 -26.36
N ARG A 15 -10.59 -10.30 -27.42
CA ARG A 15 -10.55 -8.94 -27.96
C ARG A 15 -11.27 -7.98 -27.01
N ALA A 16 -10.60 -6.90 -26.66
CA ALA A 16 -11.17 -5.77 -25.93
C ALA A 16 -11.41 -4.60 -26.89
N ASP A 17 -12.45 -3.83 -26.63
CA ASP A 17 -12.73 -2.60 -27.38
C ASP A 17 -11.89 -1.45 -26.86
N GLN A 18 -11.59 -1.49 -25.55
CA GLN A 18 -10.67 -0.56 -24.86
C GLN A 18 -9.65 -1.38 -24.06
N ASP A 19 -8.40 -0.98 -24.11
CA ASP A 19 -7.30 -1.65 -23.41
C ASP A 19 -6.46 -0.58 -22.64
N TYR A 20 -6.50 -0.65 -21.33
CA TYR A 20 -5.79 0.29 -20.46
C TYR A 20 -4.74 -0.41 -19.62
N VAL A 21 -3.55 0.14 -19.65
CA VAL A 21 -2.49 -0.21 -18.70
C VAL A 21 -2.65 0.67 -17.46
N VAL A 22 -2.78 0.04 -16.31
CA VAL A 22 -2.94 0.68 -15.02
C VAL A 22 -1.73 0.31 -14.17
N GLU A 23 -0.76 1.22 -14.13
CA GLU A 23 0.44 1.06 -13.33
C GLU A 23 0.22 1.67 -11.94
N LEU A 24 0.35 0.85 -10.92
CA LEU A 24 0.25 1.25 -9.53
C LEU A 24 1.65 1.36 -8.94
N SER A 25 1.96 2.50 -8.35
CA SER A 25 3.27 2.74 -7.76
C SER A 25 3.18 3.52 -6.46
N ASP A 26 4.25 3.50 -5.69
CA ASP A 26 4.45 4.30 -4.50
C ASP A 26 5.56 5.33 -4.75
N TRP A 27 5.40 6.49 -4.14
CA TRP A 27 6.33 7.62 -4.26
C TRP A 27 6.59 8.23 -2.90
N THR A 28 7.81 8.65 -2.68
CA THR A 28 8.17 9.50 -1.54
C THR A 28 9.03 10.66 -2.00
N ASP A 29 8.82 11.83 -1.42
CA ASP A 29 9.65 13.02 -1.65
C ASP A 29 10.92 13.01 -0.81
N GLU A 30 11.02 12.08 0.14
CA GLU A 30 12.21 11.95 0.96
C GLU A 30 13.35 11.26 0.18
N ASP A 31 14.57 11.82 0.30
CA ASP A 31 15.76 11.19 -0.27
C ASP A 31 15.97 9.78 0.32
N PRO A 32 16.11 8.72 -0.52
CA PRO A 32 16.23 7.34 -0.05
C PRO A 32 17.41 7.11 0.89
N MET A 33 18.53 7.79 0.69
CA MET A 33 19.71 7.65 1.55
C MET A 33 19.48 8.28 2.92
N ARG A 34 18.69 9.34 2.95
CA ARG A 34 18.27 10.00 4.20
C ARG A 34 17.30 9.11 4.98
N ALA A 35 16.32 8.52 4.30
CA ALA A 35 15.39 7.57 4.89
C ALA A 35 16.15 6.36 5.47
N LEU A 36 17.07 5.77 4.69
CA LEU A 36 17.92 4.67 5.15
C LEU A 36 18.76 5.05 6.38
N SER A 37 19.31 6.26 6.41
CA SER A 37 20.09 6.74 7.55
C SER A 37 19.25 6.87 8.81
N LYS A 38 18.01 7.34 8.71
CA LYS A 38 17.06 7.38 9.81
C LYS A 38 16.72 5.98 10.33
N LEU A 39 16.41 5.05 9.43
CA LEU A 39 16.09 3.66 9.79
C LEU A 39 17.25 2.93 10.47
N LYS A 40 18.50 3.25 10.13
CA LYS A 40 19.69 2.71 10.81
C LYS A 40 19.84 3.19 12.24
N VAL A 41 19.37 4.41 12.53
CA VAL A 41 19.43 4.98 13.89
C VAL A 41 18.23 4.52 14.71
N GLN A 42 17.04 4.54 14.11
CA GLN A 42 15.79 4.17 14.73
C GLN A 42 14.91 3.42 13.72
N SER A 43 14.79 2.10 13.90
CA SER A 43 14.10 1.22 12.96
C SER A 43 12.59 1.46 12.87
N ASP A 44 12.02 2.06 13.89
CA ASP A 44 10.58 2.35 14.01
C ASP A 44 10.21 3.83 13.77
N VAL A 45 11.13 4.61 13.19
CA VAL A 45 10.94 6.07 12.98
C VAL A 45 9.69 6.41 12.15
N TYR A 46 9.28 5.52 11.25
CA TYR A 46 8.09 5.69 10.41
C TYR A 46 6.86 4.95 10.95
N ASN A 47 6.97 4.30 12.10
CA ASN A 47 5.85 3.65 12.74
C ASN A 47 5.07 4.65 13.58
N PHE A 48 4.01 5.22 12.99
CA PHE A 48 3.14 6.20 13.66
C PHE A 48 2.07 5.56 14.55
N ASN A 49 1.92 4.22 14.52
CA ASN A 49 0.96 3.49 15.33
C ASN A 49 1.60 2.88 16.59
N GLN A 50 2.54 3.59 17.18
CA GLN A 50 3.12 3.16 18.45
C GLN A 50 2.08 3.21 19.56
N SER A 51 2.04 2.16 20.38
CA SER A 51 1.13 2.07 21.51
C SER A 51 1.38 3.18 22.53
N THR A 52 0.41 4.06 22.73
CA THR A 52 0.47 5.18 23.67
C THR A 52 0.07 4.75 25.08
N PHE A 53 0.21 5.67 26.05
CA PHE A 53 -0.31 5.45 27.40
C PHE A 53 -1.84 5.34 27.42
N PHE A 54 -2.52 6.08 26.56
CA PHE A 54 -3.99 6.01 26.45
C PHE A 54 -4.46 4.65 25.91
N ASP A 55 -3.75 4.06 24.96
CA ASP A 55 -4.03 2.71 24.50
C ASP A 55 -3.86 1.68 25.61
N PHE A 56 -2.87 1.89 26.50
CA PHE A 56 -2.70 1.03 27.66
C PHE A 56 -3.88 1.12 28.63
N THR A 57 -4.37 2.31 28.93
CA THR A 57 -5.54 2.49 29.81
C THR A 57 -6.80 1.88 29.20
N ASP A 58 -6.96 1.97 27.89
CA ASP A 58 -8.05 1.34 27.15
C ASP A 58 -7.93 -0.21 27.17
N ASP A 59 -6.74 -0.73 26.92
CA ASP A 59 -6.44 -2.15 27.03
C ASP A 59 -6.74 -2.69 28.44
N VAL A 60 -6.32 -1.97 29.49
CA VAL A 60 -6.63 -2.35 30.89
C VAL A 60 -8.13 -2.39 31.14
N SER A 61 -8.88 -1.45 30.60
CA SER A 61 -10.33 -1.41 30.75
C SER A 61 -11.04 -2.56 30.03
N LYS A 62 -10.51 -3.02 28.90
CA LYS A 62 -11.10 -4.07 28.04
C LYS A 62 -10.72 -5.50 28.43
N MET A 63 -9.47 -5.72 28.81
CA MET A 63 -8.93 -7.08 29.02
C MET A 63 -8.34 -7.31 30.41
N GLY A 64 -8.30 -6.28 31.26
CA GLY A 64 -7.72 -6.33 32.61
C GLY A 64 -6.22 -6.04 32.63
N LEU A 65 -5.73 -5.66 33.82
CA LEU A 65 -4.36 -5.18 34.02
C LEU A 65 -3.30 -6.21 33.61
N GLN A 66 -3.48 -7.46 34.00
CA GLN A 66 -2.48 -8.51 33.74
C GLN A 66 -2.34 -8.79 32.24
N ALA A 67 -3.44 -8.95 31.53
CA ALA A 67 -3.40 -9.18 30.08
C ALA A 67 -2.86 -7.97 29.30
N ALA A 68 -3.16 -6.75 29.76
CA ALA A 68 -2.61 -5.54 29.18
C ALA A 68 -1.10 -5.42 29.40
N LEU A 69 -0.59 -5.82 30.56
CA LEU A 69 0.85 -5.87 30.84
C LEU A 69 1.57 -6.93 30.01
N GLU A 70 1.00 -8.13 29.89
CA GLU A 70 1.55 -9.21 29.04
C GLU A 70 1.62 -8.78 27.58
N LYS A 71 0.56 -8.16 27.05
CA LYS A 71 0.53 -7.58 25.70
C LYS A 71 1.64 -6.53 25.50
N ARG A 72 1.85 -5.63 26.46
CA ARG A 72 2.92 -4.63 26.44
C ARG A 72 4.31 -5.25 26.53
N GLN A 73 4.49 -6.27 27.36
CA GLN A 73 5.76 -6.96 27.48
C GLN A 73 6.10 -7.70 26.19
N MET A 74 5.14 -8.37 25.56
CA MET A 74 5.31 -9.03 24.28
C MET A 74 5.65 -8.02 23.20
N TRP A 75 4.95 -6.89 23.14
CA TRP A 75 5.26 -5.82 22.21
C TRP A 75 6.68 -5.25 22.41
N ASN A 76 7.10 -5.03 23.66
CA ASN A 76 8.46 -4.56 24.00
C ASN A 76 9.55 -5.56 23.59
N GLN A 77 9.30 -6.85 23.74
CA GLN A 77 10.27 -7.89 23.40
C GLN A 77 10.41 -8.05 21.89
N MET A 78 9.33 -8.02 21.17
CA MET A 78 9.30 -8.27 19.73
C MET A 78 9.32 -6.98 18.92
N ARG A 79 9.03 -5.83 19.53
CA ARG A 79 8.85 -4.52 18.88
C ARG A 79 7.95 -4.60 17.65
N MET A 80 7.00 -5.54 17.69
CA MET A 80 6.07 -5.77 16.60
C MET A 80 4.83 -4.90 16.78
N SER A 81 4.59 -4.08 15.79
CA SER A 81 3.31 -3.39 15.62
C SER A 81 2.60 -4.00 14.40
N PRO A 82 1.28 -3.95 14.31
CA PRO A 82 0.55 -4.42 13.12
C PRO A 82 0.96 -3.76 11.81
N THR A 83 1.58 -2.58 11.89
CA THR A 83 2.10 -1.82 10.74
C THR A 83 3.62 -1.92 10.62
N ASP A 84 4.17 -2.87 11.33
CA ASP A 84 5.55 -3.10 11.59
C ASP A 84 6.48 -2.85 10.42
N LEU A 85 7.57 -2.60 10.72
CA LEU A 85 8.81 -3.08 11.33
C LEU A 85 9.93 -2.34 10.74
N ALA A 86 10.71 -1.68 10.82
CA ALA A 86 11.90 -1.20 10.13
C ALA A 86 11.65 -0.81 8.65
N ASP A 87 10.37 -0.76 8.28
CA ASP A 87 9.90 -0.49 6.94
C ASP A 87 9.29 0.91 6.83
N LEU A 88 9.38 1.45 5.64
CA LEU A 88 8.61 2.62 5.26
C LEU A 88 7.13 2.23 5.27
N SER A 89 6.37 2.76 6.21
CA SER A 89 4.93 2.50 6.26
C SER A 89 4.19 3.23 5.14
N ALA A 90 2.98 2.77 4.83
CA ALA A 90 2.11 3.42 3.85
C ALA A 90 1.87 4.93 4.15
N ALA A 91 2.06 5.35 5.40
CA ALA A 91 1.94 6.76 5.80
C ALA A 91 3.06 7.66 5.23
N THR A 92 4.15 7.09 4.76
CA THR A 92 5.29 7.84 4.18
C THR A 92 5.24 7.89 2.67
N PHE A 93 4.33 7.13 2.03
CA PHE A 93 4.21 7.08 0.58
C PHE A 93 3.00 7.84 0.07
N THR A 94 3.15 8.43 -1.11
CA THR A 94 2.04 8.84 -1.96
C THR A 94 1.81 7.75 -2.99
N PHE A 95 0.60 7.18 -3.01
CA PHE A 95 0.24 6.16 -4.00
C PHE A 95 -0.15 6.81 -5.32
N LEU A 96 0.38 6.26 -6.40
CA LEU A 96 0.15 6.77 -7.75
C LEU A 96 -0.53 5.73 -8.62
N MET A 97 -1.42 6.19 -9.49
CA MET A 97 -1.99 5.43 -10.58
C MET A 97 -1.60 6.10 -11.90
N ASN A 98 -0.81 5.42 -12.73
CA ASN A 98 -0.22 5.98 -13.95
C ASN A 98 0.50 7.31 -13.71
N GLY A 99 1.27 7.41 -12.62
CA GLY A 99 1.99 8.64 -12.23
C GLY A 99 1.10 9.76 -11.67
N THR A 100 -0.19 9.51 -11.50
CA THR A 100 -1.16 10.52 -11.02
C THR A 100 -1.59 10.18 -9.60
N THR A 101 -1.64 11.19 -8.73
CA THR A 101 -2.16 11.05 -7.36
C THR A 101 -3.69 10.86 -7.36
N PRO A 102 -4.29 10.36 -6.27
CA PRO A 102 -5.75 10.28 -6.16
C PRO A 102 -6.46 11.62 -6.42
N ALA A 103 -5.86 12.74 -6.03
CA ALA A 103 -6.42 14.07 -6.29
C ALA A 103 -6.40 14.45 -7.77
N GLY A 104 -5.43 13.93 -8.54
CA GLY A 104 -5.34 14.14 -9.97
C GLY A 104 -6.33 13.31 -10.79
N ASN A 105 -6.89 12.29 -10.18
CA ASN A 105 -8.01 11.48 -10.69
C ASN A 105 -7.83 10.96 -12.12
N TRP A 106 -7.01 9.92 -12.30
CA TRP A 106 -6.87 9.26 -13.59
C TRP A 106 -8.22 8.70 -14.09
N ASN A 107 -8.51 8.89 -15.37
CA ASN A 107 -9.76 8.47 -16.00
C ASN A 107 -9.52 7.62 -17.24
N GLY A 108 -10.23 6.50 -17.36
CA GLY A 108 -10.34 5.72 -18.60
C GLY A 108 -11.72 5.94 -19.23
N LEU A 109 -11.77 6.25 -20.53
CA LEU A 109 -13.01 6.49 -21.25
C LEU A 109 -13.49 5.24 -21.95
N PHE A 110 -14.76 4.92 -21.83
CA PHE A 110 -15.40 3.81 -22.54
C PHE A 110 -16.86 4.14 -22.86
N GLN A 111 -17.45 3.41 -23.80
CA GLN A 111 -18.84 3.52 -24.15
C GLN A 111 -19.65 2.37 -23.54
N ARG A 112 -20.94 2.58 -23.39
CA ARG A 112 -21.84 1.53 -22.88
C ARG A 112 -21.85 0.34 -23.85
N GLY A 113 -21.46 -0.83 -23.34
CA GLY A 113 -21.38 -2.05 -24.13
C GLY A 113 -19.94 -2.43 -24.51
N ASP A 114 -18.97 -1.55 -24.36
CA ASP A 114 -17.57 -1.86 -24.59
C ASP A 114 -17.06 -2.94 -23.62
N ARG A 115 -16.22 -3.81 -24.15
CA ARG A 115 -15.40 -4.70 -23.36
C ARG A 115 -14.10 -4.01 -23.05
N VAL A 116 -13.90 -3.70 -21.77
CA VAL A 116 -12.72 -2.98 -21.26
C VAL A 116 -11.76 -3.98 -20.65
N ARG A 117 -10.52 -3.98 -21.13
CA ARG A 117 -9.40 -4.68 -20.50
C ARG A 117 -8.62 -3.72 -19.63
N LEU A 118 -8.40 -4.10 -18.39
CA LEU A 118 -7.51 -3.39 -17.49
C LEU A 118 -6.31 -4.29 -17.19
N ARG A 119 -5.12 -3.82 -17.51
CA ARG A 119 -3.85 -4.50 -17.26
C ARG A 119 -3.19 -3.87 -16.06
N PHE A 120 -3.36 -4.46 -14.90
CA PHE A 120 -2.76 -3.95 -13.67
C PHE A 120 -1.31 -4.38 -13.56
N ILE A 121 -0.43 -3.41 -13.30
CA ILE A 121 0.99 -3.61 -13.04
C ILE A 121 1.29 -3.03 -11.68
N ASN A 122 1.78 -3.86 -10.76
CA ASN A 122 2.33 -3.37 -9.50
C ASN A 122 3.80 -3.01 -9.71
N ALA A 123 4.08 -1.71 -9.77
CA ALA A 123 5.41 -1.12 -9.87
C ALA A 123 5.87 -0.48 -8.55
N ALA A 124 5.18 -0.76 -7.45
CA ALA A 124 5.56 -0.28 -6.14
C ALA A 124 6.82 -0.97 -5.63
N SER A 125 7.61 -0.25 -4.85
CA SER A 125 8.82 -0.77 -4.22
C SER A 125 8.51 -1.64 -3.01
N ASN A 126 7.44 -1.33 -2.27
CA ASN A 126 7.11 -1.98 -0.99
C ASN A 126 5.61 -2.22 -0.78
N SER A 127 4.74 -1.78 -1.69
CA SER A 127 3.29 -1.81 -1.48
C SER A 127 2.59 -2.93 -2.22
N PHE A 128 1.60 -3.55 -1.56
CA PHE A 128 0.62 -4.44 -2.16
C PHE A 128 -0.70 -3.69 -2.37
N TYR A 129 -1.38 -3.97 -3.48
CA TYR A 129 -2.64 -3.32 -3.80
C TYR A 129 -3.76 -4.34 -3.93
N ASP A 130 -4.87 -4.07 -3.23
CA ASP A 130 -6.12 -4.78 -3.40
C ASP A 130 -7.04 -3.93 -4.29
N VAL A 131 -7.24 -4.38 -5.53
CA VAL A 131 -8.00 -3.62 -6.54
C VAL A 131 -9.46 -4.08 -6.53
N ARG A 132 -10.36 -3.14 -6.30
CA ARG A 132 -11.81 -3.39 -6.31
C ARG A 132 -12.51 -2.33 -7.14
N ILE A 133 -13.44 -2.78 -7.99
CA ILE A 133 -14.34 -1.88 -8.72
C ILE A 133 -15.75 -2.13 -8.19
N PRO A 134 -16.37 -1.17 -7.47
CA PRO A 134 -17.70 -1.34 -6.92
C PRO A 134 -18.73 -1.68 -8.00
N GLY A 135 -19.53 -2.72 -7.76
CA GLY A 135 -20.57 -3.16 -8.68
C GLY A 135 -20.11 -4.03 -9.85
N LEU A 136 -18.79 -4.29 -9.97
CA LEU A 136 -18.23 -5.16 -11.01
C LEU A 136 -17.47 -6.33 -10.39
N LYS A 137 -17.57 -7.49 -11.02
CA LYS A 137 -16.72 -8.64 -10.73
C LYS A 137 -15.56 -8.63 -11.72
N LEU A 138 -14.34 -8.57 -11.21
CA LEU A 138 -13.13 -8.74 -12.01
C LEU A 138 -12.92 -10.24 -12.28
N THR A 139 -12.59 -10.61 -13.52
CA THR A 139 -12.35 -11.99 -13.94
C THR A 139 -11.02 -12.09 -14.70
#